data_0f11c869a4dfc1c1b0b053d40a77285e
#
_entry.id   0f11c869a4dfc1c1b0b053d40a77285e
#
_cell.length_a   1.000
_cell.length_b   1.000
_cell.length_c   1.000
_cell.angle_alpha   90.00
_cell.angle_beta   90.00
_cell.angle_gamma   90.00
#
_symmetry.space_group_name_H-M   'P 1'
#
loop_
_entity.id
_entity.type
_entity.pdbx_description
1 polymer ?
#
loop_
_entity_poly.entity_id
_entity_poly.type
_entity_poly.pdbx_seq_one_letter_code
_entity_poly.pdbx_strand_id
1 'polypeptide(L)'
;MKTKLTTALAATAALLLASCATKMSNDPNAPSGQPDATVSVNIAQASYYGSAASGGGTLRYQGRSHPISIKSIGAGGLGAQTIHATGKVYHLKSLAAFPGTYTGARSGLTLINGKMSERLANDKGTVIYLTGKTSGLSTNYGIDKFIIELK
;
A
#
# COMPACT_ATOMS: atom_id res chain seq x y z
N MET A 1 37.83 -43.37 -49.59
CA MET A 1 37.65 -44.29 -48.46
C MET A 1 37.98 -43.53 -47.20
N LYS A 2 37.07 -43.63 -46.22
CA LYS A 2 37.16 -43.15 -44.83
C LYS A 2 37.01 -41.63 -44.65
N THR A 3 35.80 -41.21 -44.66
CA THR A 3 35.23 -40.01 -44.04
C THR A 3 35.46 -40.03 -42.56
N LYS A 4 36.08 -39.01 -42.01
CA LYS A 4 36.12 -38.75 -40.56
C LYS A 4 35.16 -37.60 -40.27
N LEU A 5 34.12 -37.98 -39.57
CA LEU A 5 33.09 -37.11 -39.04
C LEU A 5 33.63 -36.39 -37.78
N THR A 6 33.85 -35.10 -37.86
CA THR A 6 34.20 -34.27 -36.72
C THR A 6 32.94 -33.64 -36.17
N THR A 7 32.45 -34.12 -35.06
CA THR A 7 31.35 -33.59 -34.26
C THR A 7 31.80 -32.32 -33.58
N ALA A 8 31.30 -31.17 -34.00
CA ALA A 8 31.44 -29.91 -33.28
C ALA A 8 30.38 -29.85 -32.16
N LEU A 9 30.87 -29.83 -30.93
CA LEU A 9 30.08 -29.70 -29.76
C LEU A 9 29.79 -28.19 -29.54
N ALA A 10 28.59 -27.75 -29.93
CA ALA A 10 28.14 -26.40 -29.67
C ALA A 10 27.61 -26.32 -28.21
N ALA A 11 28.39 -25.72 -27.31
CA ALA A 11 27.98 -25.41 -26.00
C ALA A 11 27.05 -24.18 -26.03
N THR A 12 25.74 -24.38 -25.96
CA THR A 12 24.75 -23.34 -25.77
C THR A 12 24.72 -22.95 -24.33
N ALA A 13 25.35 -21.83 -24.02
CA ALA A 13 25.20 -21.16 -22.69
C ALA A 13 23.80 -20.57 -22.61
N ALA A 14 22.90 -21.22 -21.88
CA ALA A 14 21.60 -20.69 -21.55
C ALA A 14 21.79 -19.60 -20.47
N LEU A 15 21.72 -18.32 -20.87
CA LEU A 15 21.58 -17.21 -19.95
C LEU A 15 20.21 -17.31 -19.29
N LEU A 16 20.19 -17.71 -18.04
CA LEU A 16 19.02 -17.56 -17.15
C LEU A 16 18.84 -16.08 -16.81
N LEU A 17 18.10 -15.38 -17.64
CA LEU A 17 17.54 -14.08 -17.27
C LEU A 17 16.47 -14.33 -16.20
N ALA A 18 16.87 -14.22 -14.93
CA ALA A 18 15.95 -14.11 -13.82
C ALA A 18 15.18 -12.81 -13.99
N SER A 19 14.07 -12.85 -14.69
CA SER A 19 13.10 -11.78 -14.77
C SER A 19 12.49 -11.62 -13.37
N CYS A 20 12.93 -10.62 -12.61
CA CYS A 20 12.20 -10.12 -11.47
C CYS A 20 10.88 -9.52 -11.98
N ALA A 21 9.89 -10.36 -12.17
CA ALA A 21 8.53 -9.91 -12.41
C ALA A 21 8.03 -9.23 -11.14
N THR A 22 8.25 -7.94 -11.06
CA THR A 22 7.53 -7.07 -10.13
C THR A 22 6.04 -7.22 -10.46
N LYS A 23 5.30 -7.89 -9.59
CA LYS A 23 3.84 -7.97 -9.68
C LYS A 23 3.31 -6.54 -9.63
N MET A 24 3.08 -5.95 -10.79
CA MET A 24 2.37 -4.68 -10.90
C MET A 24 0.96 -4.91 -10.36
N SER A 25 0.60 -4.19 -9.31
CA SER A 25 -0.78 -4.17 -8.85
C SER A 25 -1.61 -3.52 -9.97
N ASN A 26 -2.57 -4.26 -10.50
CA ASN A 26 -3.50 -3.78 -11.53
C ASN A 26 -4.58 -2.86 -10.91
N ASP A 27 -4.17 -1.86 -10.14
CA ASP A 27 -5.06 -0.78 -9.77
C ASP A 27 -5.00 0.27 -10.90
N PRO A 28 -6.09 0.47 -11.66
CA PRO A 28 -6.10 1.43 -12.78
C PRO A 28 -5.86 2.87 -12.34
N ASN A 29 -5.96 3.16 -11.03
CA ASN A 29 -5.73 4.48 -10.47
C ASN A 29 -4.33 4.64 -9.82
N ALA A 30 -3.51 3.59 -9.79
CA ALA A 30 -2.17 3.71 -9.27
C ALA A 30 -1.28 4.51 -10.25
N PRO A 31 -0.45 5.45 -9.77
CA PRO A 31 0.50 6.14 -10.63
C PRO A 31 1.41 5.14 -11.35
N SER A 32 1.65 5.40 -12.63
CA SER A 32 2.68 4.67 -13.38
C SER A 32 4.05 5.03 -12.82
N GLY A 33 4.85 4.01 -12.44
CA GLY A 33 6.19 4.19 -11.96
C GLY A 33 6.50 3.41 -10.70
N GLN A 34 7.75 3.49 -10.27
CA GLN A 34 8.17 2.88 -9.01
C GLN A 34 7.76 3.79 -7.84
N PRO A 35 7.27 3.20 -6.73
CA PRO A 35 6.99 3.97 -5.52
C PRO A 35 8.28 4.45 -4.86
N ASP A 36 8.25 5.66 -4.31
CA ASP A 36 9.36 6.22 -3.54
C ASP A 36 9.56 5.52 -2.19
N ALA A 37 8.46 4.98 -1.64
CA ALA A 37 8.46 4.28 -0.37
C ALA A 37 7.32 3.26 -0.30
N THR A 38 7.37 2.40 0.71
CA THR A 38 6.28 1.49 1.06
C THR A 38 5.87 1.70 2.51
N VAL A 39 4.59 1.47 2.80
CA VAL A 39 4.06 1.57 4.16
C VAL A 39 3.26 0.32 4.50
N SER A 40 3.36 -0.14 5.74
CA SER A 40 2.47 -1.15 6.30
C SER A 40 1.75 -0.58 7.51
N VAL A 41 0.46 -0.84 7.65
CA VAL A 41 -0.38 -0.25 8.70
C VAL A 41 -1.30 -1.28 9.32
N ASN A 42 -1.52 -1.09 10.63
CA ASN A 42 -2.53 -1.80 11.41
C ASN A 42 -3.38 -0.76 12.13
N ILE A 43 -4.67 -0.75 11.86
CA ILE A 43 -5.59 0.29 12.33
C ILE A 43 -6.83 -0.39 12.92
N ALA A 44 -7.22 0.04 14.13
CA ALA A 44 -8.52 -0.26 14.72
C ALA A 44 -9.46 0.93 14.47
N GLN A 45 -10.64 0.66 13.96
CA GLN A 45 -11.65 1.65 13.63
C GLN A 45 -12.98 1.32 14.30
N ALA A 46 -13.64 2.34 14.84
CA ALA A 46 -15.02 2.29 15.29
C ALA A 46 -15.82 3.41 14.65
N SER A 47 -17.06 3.12 14.27
CA SER A 47 -17.96 4.04 13.59
C SER A 47 -19.36 3.96 14.16
N TYR A 48 -19.92 5.12 14.54
CA TYR A 48 -21.32 5.30 14.93
C TYR A 48 -21.75 6.71 14.54
N TYR A 49 -22.31 6.86 13.31
CA TYR A 49 -22.57 8.15 12.63
C TYR A 49 -21.29 8.98 12.34
N GLY A 50 -20.26 8.89 13.18
CA GLY A 50 -18.91 9.34 12.92
C GLY A 50 -17.95 8.16 12.96
N SER A 51 -16.75 8.30 12.43
CA SER A 51 -15.70 7.28 12.49
C SER A 51 -14.49 7.82 13.23
N ALA A 52 -13.91 6.98 14.07
CA ALA A 52 -12.62 7.21 14.69
C ALA A 52 -11.74 6.00 14.50
N ALA A 53 -10.50 6.22 14.12
CA ALA A 53 -9.53 5.16 13.99
C ALA A 53 -8.20 5.54 14.61
N SER A 54 -7.52 4.56 15.16
CA SER A 54 -6.18 4.71 15.73
C SER A 54 -5.35 3.49 15.38
N GLY A 55 -4.10 3.72 15.11
CA GLY A 55 -3.18 2.64 14.74
C GLY A 55 -1.76 3.11 14.56
N GLY A 56 -0.99 2.25 13.95
CA GLY A 56 0.39 2.52 13.62
C GLY A 56 0.88 1.64 12.51
N GLY A 57 2.14 1.81 12.18
CA GLY A 57 2.74 1.06 11.11
C GLY A 57 4.20 1.39 10.94
N THR A 58 4.72 1.06 9.76
CA THR A 58 6.11 1.30 9.39
C THR A 58 6.17 1.83 7.98
N LEU A 59 6.81 2.97 7.81
CA LEU A 59 7.25 3.49 6.51
C LEU A 59 8.64 2.97 6.20
N ARG A 60 8.83 2.37 5.03
CA ARG A 60 10.15 2.03 4.48
C ARG A 60 10.51 3.03 3.40
N TYR A 61 11.52 3.85 3.68
CA TYR A 61 12.00 4.90 2.79
C TYR A 61 13.52 4.83 2.71
N GLN A 62 14.07 4.80 1.50
CA GLN A 62 15.51 4.73 1.23
C GLN A 62 16.24 3.62 2.03
N GLY A 63 15.64 2.42 2.09
CA GLY A 63 16.21 1.28 2.81
C GLY A 63 16.08 1.32 4.33
N ARG A 64 15.51 2.38 4.90
CA ARG A 64 15.30 2.54 6.35
C ARG A 64 13.83 2.38 6.72
N SER A 65 13.61 1.87 7.92
CA SER A 65 12.27 1.71 8.50
C SER A 65 12.01 2.80 9.52
N HIS A 66 10.89 3.49 9.36
CA HIS A 66 10.45 4.58 10.24
C HIS A 66 9.11 4.19 10.83
N PRO A 67 9.01 4.03 12.17
CA PRO A 67 7.73 3.80 12.83
C PRO A 67 6.81 5.02 12.65
N ILE A 68 5.52 4.75 12.46
CA ILE A 68 4.51 5.78 12.29
C ILE A 68 3.33 5.57 13.25
N SER A 69 2.66 6.64 13.61
CA SER A 69 1.35 6.64 14.25
C SER A 69 0.30 7.17 13.28
N ILE A 70 -0.90 6.64 13.41
CA ILE A 70 -2.03 7.01 12.57
C ILE A 70 -3.23 7.25 13.46
N LYS A 71 -3.88 8.40 13.27
CA LYS A 71 -5.18 8.75 13.83
C LYS A 71 -6.10 9.17 12.72
N SER A 72 -7.36 8.82 12.78
CA SER A 72 -8.35 9.24 11.81
C SER A 72 -9.62 9.67 12.48
N ILE A 73 -10.24 10.68 11.91
CA ILE A 73 -11.58 11.14 12.25
C ILE A 73 -12.31 11.32 10.93
N GLY A 74 -13.51 10.77 10.83
CA GLY A 74 -14.33 10.84 9.63
C GLY A 74 -15.82 10.93 9.96
N ALA A 75 -16.63 11.05 8.92
CA ALA A 75 -18.08 11.04 9.01
C ALA A 75 -18.64 9.87 8.21
N GLY A 76 -19.66 9.23 8.78
CA GLY A 76 -20.35 8.11 8.15
C GLY A 76 -19.85 6.72 8.57
N GLY A 77 -20.74 5.74 8.43
CA GLY A 77 -20.49 4.36 8.76
C GLY A 77 -21.07 3.92 10.09
N LEU A 78 -21.16 2.61 10.25
CA LEU A 78 -21.57 1.90 11.48
C LEU A 78 -20.69 0.67 11.65
N GLY A 79 -20.30 0.40 12.90
CA GLY A 79 -19.60 -0.83 13.27
C GLY A 79 -18.17 -0.63 13.73
N ALA A 80 -17.47 -1.75 13.87
CA ALA A 80 -16.07 -1.78 14.24
C ALA A 80 -15.29 -2.74 13.35
N GLN A 81 -14.06 -2.38 13.01
CA GLN A 81 -13.19 -3.21 12.19
C GLN A 81 -11.73 -3.00 12.53
N THR A 82 -10.93 -4.01 12.19
CA THR A 82 -9.48 -3.92 12.14
C THR A 82 -9.02 -3.93 10.70
N ILE A 83 -8.08 -3.09 10.37
CA ILE A 83 -7.53 -2.91 9.04
C ILE A 83 -6.06 -3.31 9.07
N HIS A 84 -5.69 -4.26 8.22
CA HIS A 84 -4.30 -4.61 7.93
C HIS A 84 -4.04 -4.28 6.47
N ALA A 85 -3.21 -3.27 6.22
CA ALA A 85 -2.97 -2.82 4.86
C ALA A 85 -1.48 -2.57 4.59
N THR A 86 -1.12 -2.71 3.34
CA THR A 86 0.16 -2.29 2.80
C THR A 86 -0.08 -1.22 1.74
N GLY A 87 0.86 -0.30 1.60
CA GLY A 87 0.71 0.79 0.64
C GLY A 87 1.99 1.10 -0.11
N LYS A 88 1.78 1.68 -1.27
CA LYS A 88 2.81 2.30 -2.09
C LYS A 88 2.71 3.81 -1.94
N VAL A 89 3.85 4.45 -1.71
CA VAL A 89 3.95 5.90 -1.51
C VAL A 89 4.61 6.52 -2.73
N TYR A 90 4.00 7.55 -3.27
CA TYR A 90 4.46 8.27 -4.45
C TYR A 90 4.62 9.76 -4.18
N HIS A 91 5.44 10.42 -4.94
CA HIS A 91 5.74 11.85 -4.84
C HIS A 91 6.29 12.26 -3.46
N LEU A 92 7.02 11.34 -2.82
CA LEU A 92 7.66 11.60 -1.53
C LEU A 92 9.03 12.25 -1.74
N LYS A 93 9.06 13.57 -1.75
CA LYS A 93 10.30 14.36 -2.01
C LYS A 93 11.35 14.21 -0.90
N SER A 94 10.91 14.01 0.33
CA SER A 94 11.77 13.81 1.49
C SER A 94 10.99 13.13 2.61
N LEU A 95 11.69 12.58 3.60
CA LEU A 95 11.06 11.99 4.78
C LEU A 95 10.16 13.00 5.51
N ALA A 96 10.56 14.27 5.58
CA ALA A 96 9.80 15.34 6.21
C ALA A 96 8.48 15.69 5.48
N ALA A 97 8.32 15.28 4.23
CA ALA A 97 7.08 15.45 3.48
C ALA A 97 6.04 14.37 3.79
N PHE A 98 6.45 13.26 4.44
CA PHE A 98 5.55 12.15 4.74
C PHE A 98 4.55 12.46 5.87
N PRO A 99 4.94 13.00 7.05
CA PRO A 99 3.97 13.30 8.09
C PRO A 99 3.04 14.44 7.68
N GLY A 100 1.78 14.34 8.09
CA GLY A 100 0.78 15.36 7.82
C GLY A 100 -0.64 14.81 7.82
N THR A 101 -1.57 15.65 7.39
CA THR A 101 -2.97 15.29 7.24
C THR A 101 -3.21 14.77 5.83
N TYR A 102 -3.67 13.56 5.75
CA TYR A 102 -4.07 12.91 4.52
C TYR A 102 -5.59 12.88 4.40
N THR A 103 -6.10 13.09 3.21
CA THR A 103 -7.52 12.98 2.91
C THR A 103 -7.72 11.87 1.90
N GLY A 104 -8.71 11.02 2.14
CA GLY A 104 -9.11 9.94 1.25
C GLY A 104 -10.61 9.80 1.18
N ALA A 105 -11.11 9.30 0.05
CA ALA A 105 -12.49 8.90 -0.09
C ALA A 105 -12.57 7.39 0.06
N ARG A 106 -13.46 6.93 0.93
CA ARG A 106 -13.68 5.52 1.20
C ARG A 106 -15.11 5.13 0.87
N SER A 107 -15.26 3.99 0.24
CA SER A 107 -16.52 3.26 0.18
C SER A 107 -16.27 1.79 0.44
N GLY A 108 -17.05 1.17 1.31
CA GLY A 108 -16.85 -0.25 1.60
C GLY A 108 -17.88 -0.81 2.54
N LEU A 109 -18.08 -2.12 2.40
CA LEU A 109 -18.86 -2.96 3.30
C LEU A 109 -17.95 -4.09 3.78
N THR A 110 -17.82 -4.23 5.09
CA THR A 110 -17.13 -5.36 5.70
C THR A 110 -18.12 -6.21 6.46
N LEU A 111 -18.31 -7.43 5.99
CA LEU A 111 -19.06 -8.49 6.66
C LEU A 111 -18.08 -9.60 7.02
N ILE A 112 -17.61 -9.62 8.27
CA ILE A 112 -16.61 -10.56 8.81
C ILE A 112 -15.22 -10.30 8.25
N ASN A 113 -15.01 -10.46 6.94
CA ASN A 113 -13.74 -10.18 6.26
C ASN A 113 -14.00 -9.44 4.94
N GLY A 114 -13.26 -8.38 4.70
CA GLY A 114 -13.33 -7.56 3.50
C GLY A 114 -11.97 -7.27 2.89
N LYS A 115 -11.99 -6.74 1.68
CA LYS A 115 -10.83 -6.13 1.02
C LYS A 115 -11.04 -4.63 0.99
N MET A 116 -9.96 -3.89 1.13
CA MET A 116 -9.97 -2.43 0.98
C MET A 116 -8.94 -1.99 -0.04
N SER A 117 -9.27 -0.92 -0.74
CA SER A 117 -8.34 -0.14 -1.53
C SER A 117 -8.66 1.33 -1.31
N GLU A 118 -7.67 2.13 -0.99
CA GLU A 118 -7.85 3.53 -0.66
C GLU A 118 -6.68 4.37 -1.15
N ARG A 119 -7.01 5.52 -1.74
CA ARG A 119 -6.03 6.52 -2.13
C ARG A 119 -6.08 7.68 -1.15
N LEU A 120 -4.95 7.96 -0.52
CA LEU A 120 -4.77 9.07 0.41
C LEU A 120 -3.81 10.10 -0.20
N ALA A 121 -4.07 11.37 -0.02
CA ALA A 121 -3.18 12.44 -0.44
C ALA A 121 -3.06 13.52 0.65
N ASN A 122 -1.85 14.05 0.84
CA ASN A 122 -1.62 15.17 1.73
C ASN A 122 -1.41 16.49 0.97
N ASP A 123 -1.36 17.60 1.69
CA ASP A 123 -1.15 18.95 1.16
C ASP A 123 0.25 19.16 0.56
N LYS A 124 1.21 18.31 0.88
CA LYS A 124 2.58 18.35 0.34
C LYS A 124 2.72 17.58 -0.98
N GLY A 125 1.63 17.00 -1.48
CA GLY A 125 1.56 16.25 -2.72
C GLY A 125 1.95 14.78 -2.61
N THR A 126 2.28 14.27 -1.41
CA THR A 126 2.54 12.85 -1.19
C THR A 126 1.24 12.05 -1.30
N VAL A 127 1.28 10.97 -2.05
CA VAL A 127 0.13 10.09 -2.29
C VAL A 127 0.44 8.68 -1.82
N ILE A 128 -0.51 8.09 -1.10
CA ILE A 128 -0.43 6.71 -0.61
C ILE A 128 -1.57 5.91 -1.23
N TYR A 129 -1.24 4.79 -1.86
CA TYR A 129 -2.20 3.78 -2.30
C TYR A 129 -2.15 2.60 -1.35
N LEU A 130 -3.18 2.47 -0.54
CA LEU A 130 -3.34 1.37 0.42
C LEU A 130 -4.18 0.26 -0.19
N THR A 131 -3.74 -0.96 0.01
CA THR A 131 -4.53 -2.17 -0.25
C THR A 131 -4.40 -3.11 0.93
N GLY A 132 -5.48 -3.76 1.31
CA GLY A 132 -5.42 -4.59 2.50
C GLY A 132 -6.68 -5.40 2.74
N LYS A 133 -6.72 -5.95 3.94
CA LYS A 133 -7.84 -6.72 4.46
C LYS A 133 -8.44 -6.00 5.66
N THR A 134 -9.75 -6.10 5.77
CA THR A 134 -10.51 -5.65 6.92
C THR A 134 -11.18 -6.83 7.59
N SER A 135 -11.23 -6.82 8.91
CA SER A 135 -11.93 -7.83 9.71
C SER A 135 -12.85 -7.14 10.69
N GLY A 136 -14.08 -7.61 10.79
CA GLY A 136 -15.11 -7.00 11.65
C GLY A 136 -16.44 -6.84 10.93
N LEU A 137 -17.32 -6.06 11.53
CA LEU A 137 -18.63 -5.74 10.96
C LEU A 137 -18.74 -4.22 10.83
N SER A 138 -18.73 -3.72 9.61
CA SER A 138 -18.73 -2.28 9.39
C SER A 138 -19.24 -1.91 8.00
N THR A 139 -19.94 -0.80 7.94
CA THR A 139 -20.24 -0.07 6.70
C THR A 139 -19.53 1.26 6.74
N ASN A 140 -18.79 1.60 5.70
CA ASN A 140 -18.03 2.84 5.64
C ASN A 140 -18.32 3.59 4.35
N TYR A 141 -18.78 4.83 4.51
CA TYR A 141 -18.96 5.80 3.43
C TYR A 141 -18.42 7.14 3.91
N GLY A 142 -17.75 7.86 3.04
CA GLY A 142 -17.40 9.24 3.32
C GLY A 142 -15.97 9.60 3.02
N ILE A 143 -15.59 10.75 3.54
CA ILE A 143 -14.25 11.29 3.47
C ILE A 143 -13.64 11.17 4.86
N ASP A 144 -12.53 10.47 4.95
CA ASP A 144 -11.75 10.36 6.16
C ASP A 144 -10.52 11.27 6.11
N LYS A 145 -10.20 11.86 7.24
CA LYS A 145 -8.93 12.57 7.45
C LYS A 145 -8.04 11.72 8.34
N PHE A 146 -6.87 11.44 7.84
CA PHE A 146 -5.84 10.68 8.56
C PHE A 146 -4.70 11.62 8.94
N ILE A 147 -4.36 11.65 10.21
CA ILE A 147 -3.19 12.32 10.72
C ILE A 147 -2.11 11.25 10.87
N ILE A 148 -1.04 11.37 10.11
CA ILE A 148 0.10 10.45 10.11
C ILE A 148 1.33 11.18 10.63
N GLU A 149 1.99 10.60 11.63
CA GLU A 149 3.16 11.16 12.27
C GLU A 149 4.29 10.12 12.30
N LEU A 150 5.52 10.56 12.17
CA LEU A 150 6.70 9.75 12.47
C LEU A 150 6.90 9.67 13.98
N LYS A 151 7.31 8.50 14.48
CA LYS A 151 7.65 8.28 15.89
C LYS A 151 9.15 8.38 16.11
#